data_bfeae0071d9da4d7c18ab9366f157cea
#
_entry.id   bfeae0071d9da4d7c18ab9366f157cea
#
_cell.length_a   1.000
_cell.length_b   1.000
_cell.length_c   1.000
_cell.angle_alpha   90.00
_cell.angle_beta   90.00
_cell.angle_gamma   90.00
#
_symmetry.space_group_name_H-M   'P 1'
#
loop_
_entity.id
_entity.type
_entity.pdbx_description
1 polymer ?
#
loop_
_entity_poly.entity_id
_entity_poly.type
_entity_poly.pdbx_seq_one_letter_code
_entity_poly.pdbx_strand_id
1 'polypeptide(L)'
;MRKRVDNIFNHLWTQTEILVGATASSLWALLSFCVGGIDAPMKALAVLMCLDFATGILAGWRSKELSSRRGTNGIFKKMIVLMCVTMAYMLDVSLGTNMLRSMAISAFSVIEAMSLMENIDRMGYGSMIPNALRVRLAQIAEEKKIKRGEDKND
;
A
#
# COMPACT_ATOMS: atom_id res chain seq x y z
N MET A 1 -34.49 31.14 12.03
CA MET A 1 -33.96 29.78 12.04
C MET A 1 -32.57 29.70 11.41
N ARG A 2 -32.34 30.28 10.25
CA ARG A 2 -31.05 30.27 9.52
C ARG A 2 -29.86 30.79 10.36
N LYS A 3 -29.97 31.97 10.96
CA LYS A 3 -28.89 32.58 11.82
C LYS A 3 -28.49 31.74 13.05
N ARG A 4 -29.36 30.87 13.54
CA ARG A 4 -29.06 30.01 14.68
C ARG A 4 -28.25 28.78 14.24
N VAL A 5 -28.51 28.28 13.04
CA VAL A 5 -27.76 27.17 12.43
C VAL A 5 -26.36 27.65 12.05
N ASP A 6 -26.23 28.84 11.45
CA ASP A 6 -24.92 29.41 11.06
C ASP A 6 -24.03 29.66 12.31
N ASN A 7 -24.61 30.09 13.44
CA ASN A 7 -23.87 30.25 14.70
C ASN A 7 -23.41 28.92 15.31
N ILE A 8 -24.20 27.84 15.17
CA ILE A 8 -23.83 26.52 15.65
C ILE A 8 -22.67 25.95 14.78
N PHE A 9 -22.76 26.11 13.47
CA PHE A 9 -21.69 25.67 12.55
C PHE A 9 -20.38 26.42 12.79
N ASN A 10 -20.42 27.75 12.96
CA ASN A 10 -19.23 28.57 13.25
C ASN A 10 -18.62 28.32 14.63
N HIS A 11 -19.36 27.68 15.54
CA HIS A 11 -18.88 27.34 16.89
C HIS A 11 -18.33 25.92 16.97
N LEU A 12 -18.73 25.04 16.03
CA LEU A 12 -18.28 23.66 15.96
C LEU A 12 -17.02 23.46 15.08
N TRP A 13 -16.81 24.34 14.10
CA TRP A 13 -15.71 24.20 13.16
C TRP A 13 -15.05 25.55 12.87
N THR A 14 -13.74 25.62 13.08
CA THR A 14 -12.97 26.80 12.66
C THR A 14 -12.78 26.79 11.14
N GLN A 15 -12.58 27.96 10.53
CA GLN A 15 -12.31 28.11 9.08
C GLN A 15 -11.13 27.23 8.64
N THR A 16 -10.12 27.08 9.49
CA THR A 16 -8.95 26.24 9.25
C THR A 16 -9.29 24.75 9.23
N GLU A 17 -10.16 24.28 10.13
CA GLU A 17 -10.61 22.86 10.15
C GLU A 17 -11.42 22.51 8.90
N ILE A 18 -12.30 23.42 8.45
CA ILE A 18 -13.06 23.24 7.21
C ILE A 18 -12.11 23.16 6.01
N LEU A 19 -11.12 24.05 5.93
CA LEU A 19 -10.16 24.06 4.84
C LEU A 19 -9.30 22.79 4.83
N VAL A 20 -8.79 22.38 5.98
CA VAL A 20 -8.00 21.15 6.12
C VAL A 20 -8.86 19.92 5.78
N GLY A 21 -10.10 19.87 6.25
CA GLY A 21 -11.01 18.78 5.92
C GLY A 21 -11.34 18.71 4.43
N ALA A 22 -11.60 19.85 3.79
CA ALA A 22 -11.89 19.93 2.36
C ALA A 22 -10.67 19.51 1.51
N THR A 23 -9.47 19.99 1.86
CA THR A 23 -8.24 19.61 1.13
C THR A 23 -7.92 18.13 1.30
N ALA A 24 -8.03 17.59 2.51
CA ALA A 24 -7.82 16.18 2.78
C ALA A 24 -8.83 15.28 2.04
N SER A 25 -10.10 15.67 2.03
CA SER A 25 -11.16 14.95 1.32
C SER A 25 -10.96 14.96 -0.20
N SER A 26 -10.55 16.10 -0.75
CA SER A 26 -10.25 16.23 -2.18
C SER A 26 -9.06 15.38 -2.59
N LEU A 27 -8.00 15.36 -1.78
CA LEU A 27 -6.83 14.51 -2.01
C LEU A 27 -7.19 13.02 -1.93
N TRP A 28 -7.99 12.64 -0.93
CA TRP A 28 -8.50 11.27 -0.79
C TRP A 28 -9.35 10.84 -1.99
N ALA A 29 -10.26 11.69 -2.45
CA ALA A 29 -11.09 11.43 -3.61
C ALA A 29 -10.24 11.24 -4.88
N LEU A 30 -9.23 12.10 -5.09
CA LEU A 30 -8.30 11.99 -6.21
C LEU A 30 -7.51 10.68 -6.16
N LEU A 31 -6.93 10.33 -5.02
CA LEU A 31 -6.20 9.07 -4.85
C LEU A 31 -7.11 7.86 -5.10
N SER A 32 -8.33 7.87 -4.54
CA SER A 32 -9.31 6.81 -4.75
C SER A 32 -9.68 6.66 -6.23
N PHE A 33 -9.88 7.76 -6.93
CA PHE A 33 -10.14 7.77 -8.37
C PHE A 33 -8.95 7.18 -9.17
N CYS A 34 -7.73 7.60 -8.85
CA CYS A 34 -6.53 7.13 -9.56
C CYS A 34 -6.31 5.62 -9.45
N VAL A 35 -6.56 5.03 -8.28
CA VAL A 35 -6.37 3.59 -8.07
C VAL A 35 -7.59 2.73 -8.41
N GLY A 36 -8.66 3.33 -8.92
CA GLY A 36 -9.89 2.62 -9.30
C GLY A 36 -10.78 2.24 -8.11
N GLY A 37 -10.75 3.04 -7.04
CA GLY A 37 -11.53 2.84 -5.83
C GLY A 37 -10.79 2.14 -4.69
N ILE A 38 -11.30 2.33 -3.46
CA ILE A 38 -10.74 1.72 -2.23
C ILE A 38 -11.59 0.51 -1.83
N ASP A 39 -11.56 -0.51 -2.66
CA ASP A 39 -12.21 -1.81 -2.46
C ASP A 39 -11.43 -2.72 -1.47
N ALA A 40 -11.95 -3.93 -1.20
CA ALA A 40 -11.33 -4.85 -0.24
C ALA A 40 -9.89 -5.24 -0.62
N PRO A 41 -9.56 -5.59 -1.88
CA PRO A 41 -8.18 -5.85 -2.28
C PRO A 41 -7.24 -4.67 -2.08
N MET A 42 -7.68 -3.44 -2.44
CA MET A 42 -6.88 -2.24 -2.26
C MET A 42 -6.65 -1.90 -0.78
N LYS A 43 -7.67 -2.10 0.07
CA LYS A 43 -7.52 -1.97 1.52
C LYS A 43 -6.48 -2.96 2.07
N ALA A 44 -6.55 -4.23 1.64
CA ALA A 44 -5.59 -5.26 2.06
C ALA A 44 -4.16 -4.87 1.68
N LEU A 45 -3.92 -4.44 0.43
CA LEU A 45 -2.62 -3.95 -0.01
C LEU A 45 -2.15 -2.76 0.84
N ALA A 46 -3.00 -1.77 1.08
CA ALA A 46 -2.66 -0.59 1.88
C ALA A 46 -2.26 -0.98 3.31
N VAL A 47 -2.99 -1.90 3.94
CA VAL A 47 -2.66 -2.41 5.29
C VAL A 47 -1.31 -3.13 5.28
N LEU A 48 -1.04 -4.01 4.30
CA LEU A 48 0.24 -4.70 4.17
C LEU A 48 1.39 -3.71 3.98
N MET A 49 1.22 -2.68 3.13
CA MET A 49 2.22 -1.62 2.94
C MET A 49 2.51 -0.87 4.24
N CYS A 50 1.48 -0.54 5.04
CA CYS A 50 1.65 0.12 6.33
C CYS A 50 2.38 -0.78 7.34
N LEU A 51 2.00 -2.06 7.42
CA LEU A 51 2.62 -3.03 8.32
C LEU A 51 4.08 -3.30 7.94
N ASP A 52 4.38 -3.48 6.64
CA ASP A 52 5.75 -3.63 6.16
C ASP A 52 6.60 -2.40 6.52
N PHE A 53 6.11 -1.20 6.28
CA PHE A 53 6.82 0.02 6.62
C PHE A 53 7.08 0.16 8.13
N ALA A 54 6.06 -0.07 8.95
CA ALA A 54 6.17 -0.02 10.41
C ALA A 54 7.18 -1.05 10.95
N THR A 55 7.08 -2.29 10.48
CA THR A 55 8.01 -3.36 10.90
C THR A 55 9.42 -3.14 10.35
N GLY A 56 9.56 -2.55 9.16
CA GLY A 56 10.85 -2.16 8.60
C GLY A 56 11.57 -1.11 9.47
N ILE A 57 10.83 -0.11 9.98
CA ILE A 57 11.36 0.88 10.94
C ILE A 57 11.77 0.20 12.24
N LEU A 58 10.92 -0.65 12.82
CA LEU A 58 11.19 -1.38 14.05
C LEU A 58 12.41 -2.30 13.92
N ALA A 59 12.52 -3.03 12.81
CA ALA A 59 13.67 -3.88 12.51
C ALA A 59 14.97 -3.06 12.39
N GLY A 60 14.92 -1.93 11.69
CA GLY A 60 16.04 -1.01 11.55
C GLY A 60 16.47 -0.38 12.88
N TRP A 61 15.51 -0.06 13.75
CA TRP A 61 15.79 0.46 15.08
C TRP A 61 16.47 -0.60 15.98
N ARG A 62 15.94 -1.83 15.95
CA ARG A 62 16.48 -2.93 16.75
C ARG A 62 17.89 -3.34 16.30
N SER A 63 18.18 -3.31 15.00
CA SER A 63 19.50 -3.60 14.45
C SER A 63 20.49 -2.44 14.54
N LYS A 64 20.09 -1.29 15.10
CA LYS A 64 20.88 -0.03 15.13
C LYS A 64 21.31 0.47 13.75
N GLU A 65 20.61 0.06 12.69
CA GLU A 65 20.86 0.43 11.31
C GLU A 65 19.82 1.43 10.76
N LEU A 66 19.10 2.11 11.66
CA LEU A 66 18.11 3.09 11.25
C LEU A 66 18.81 4.29 10.61
N SER A 67 18.48 4.58 9.36
CA SER A 67 18.96 5.77 8.65
C SER A 67 17.80 6.45 7.93
N SER A 68 17.82 7.78 7.87
CA SER A 68 16.83 8.58 7.13
C SER A 68 16.74 8.15 5.67
N ARG A 69 17.86 7.77 5.05
CA ARG A 69 17.94 7.29 3.67
C ARG A 69 17.16 5.98 3.47
N ARG A 70 17.20 5.06 4.46
CA ARG A 70 16.45 3.79 4.40
C ARG A 70 14.95 4.03 4.53
N GLY A 71 14.52 4.94 5.43
CA GLY A 71 13.12 5.34 5.57
C GLY A 71 12.58 6.00 4.30
N THR A 72 13.32 6.94 3.73
CA THR A 72 12.94 7.63 2.49
C THR A 72 12.80 6.65 1.32
N ASN A 73 13.74 5.71 1.16
CA ASN A 73 13.66 4.68 0.12
C ASN A 73 12.43 3.76 0.31
N GLY A 74 12.04 3.49 1.56
CA GLY A 74 10.81 2.74 1.86
C GLY A 74 9.56 3.46 1.34
N ILE A 75 9.44 4.76 1.58
CA ILE A 75 8.34 5.59 1.10
C ILE A 75 8.31 5.63 -0.45
N PHE A 76 9.46 5.84 -1.09
CA PHE A 76 9.54 5.84 -2.56
C PHE A 76 9.06 4.51 -3.16
N LYS A 77 9.44 3.36 -2.58
CA LYS A 77 8.94 2.07 -3.03
C LYS A 77 7.40 1.98 -2.96
N LYS A 78 6.78 2.47 -1.89
CA LYS A 78 5.33 2.50 -1.72
C LYS A 78 4.65 3.40 -2.76
N MET A 79 5.25 4.55 -3.08
CA MET A 79 4.77 5.41 -4.16
C MET A 79 4.81 4.70 -5.52
N ILE A 80 5.89 3.99 -5.84
CA ILE A 80 6.01 3.20 -7.08
C ILE A 80 4.92 2.13 -7.15
N VAL A 81 4.63 1.42 -6.04
CA VAL A 81 3.54 0.44 -5.98
C VAL A 81 2.20 1.07 -6.34
N LEU A 82 1.87 2.22 -5.75
CA LEU A 82 0.63 2.95 -6.06
C LEU A 82 0.59 3.41 -7.52
N MET A 83 1.70 3.90 -8.06
CA MET A 83 1.80 4.28 -9.48
C MET A 83 1.56 3.08 -10.40
N CYS A 84 2.12 1.91 -10.10
CA CYS A 84 1.89 0.69 -10.87
C CYS A 84 0.43 0.23 -10.83
N VAL A 85 -0.22 0.31 -9.65
CA VAL A 85 -1.65 -0.02 -9.53
C VAL A 85 -2.50 0.98 -10.33
N THR A 86 -2.18 2.27 -10.26
CA THR A 86 -2.85 3.31 -11.06
C THR A 86 -2.69 3.05 -12.56
N MET A 87 -1.48 2.74 -13.00
CA MET A 87 -1.22 2.41 -14.41
C MET A 87 -2.02 1.19 -14.85
N ALA A 88 -2.05 0.12 -14.06
CA ALA A 88 -2.81 -1.08 -14.35
C ALA A 88 -4.32 -0.80 -14.43
N TYR A 89 -4.85 0.03 -13.53
CA TYR A 89 -6.24 0.47 -13.56
C TYR A 89 -6.56 1.29 -14.82
N MET A 90 -5.70 2.26 -15.18
CA MET A 90 -5.90 3.07 -16.38
C MET A 90 -5.85 2.22 -17.66
N LEU A 91 -5.01 1.20 -17.71
CA LEU A 91 -4.98 0.23 -18.80
C LEU A 91 -6.27 -0.60 -18.84
N ASP A 92 -6.78 -1.06 -17.69
CA ASP A 92 -8.07 -1.76 -17.64
C ASP A 92 -9.21 -0.89 -18.18
N VAL A 93 -9.26 0.39 -17.78
CA VAL A 93 -10.25 1.34 -18.32
C VAL A 93 -10.11 1.49 -19.83
N SER A 94 -8.91 1.59 -20.34
CA SER A 94 -8.60 1.77 -21.77
C SER A 94 -8.98 0.55 -22.61
N LEU A 95 -8.77 -0.65 -22.05
CA LEU A 95 -8.98 -1.94 -22.72
C LEU A 95 -10.37 -2.53 -22.44
N GLY A 96 -11.16 -1.92 -21.55
CA GLY A 96 -12.47 -2.45 -21.13
C GLY A 96 -12.34 -3.74 -20.32
N THR A 97 -11.24 -3.92 -19.57
CA THR A 97 -10.97 -5.09 -18.73
C THR A 97 -10.97 -4.74 -17.24
N ASN A 98 -10.90 -5.75 -16.35
CA ASN A 98 -10.77 -5.58 -14.89
C ASN A 98 -9.66 -6.46 -14.30
N MET A 99 -8.78 -6.98 -15.15
CA MET A 99 -7.81 -8.01 -14.80
C MET A 99 -6.48 -7.43 -14.31
N LEU A 100 -5.97 -6.41 -15.00
CA LEU A 100 -4.63 -5.88 -14.78
C LEU A 100 -4.48 -5.27 -13.39
N ARG A 101 -5.46 -4.47 -12.97
CA ARG A 101 -5.50 -3.90 -11.62
C ARG A 101 -5.51 -4.98 -10.53
N SER A 102 -6.36 -5.98 -10.68
CA SER A 102 -6.47 -7.09 -9.71
C SER A 102 -5.19 -7.91 -9.64
N MET A 103 -4.55 -8.16 -10.78
CA MET A 103 -3.25 -8.83 -10.86
C MET A 103 -2.15 -8.01 -10.19
N ALA A 104 -2.10 -6.70 -10.44
CA ALA A 104 -1.11 -5.81 -9.84
C ALA A 104 -1.26 -5.76 -8.31
N ILE A 105 -2.48 -5.55 -7.81
CA ILE A 105 -2.76 -5.54 -6.36
C ILE A 105 -2.36 -6.86 -5.72
N SER A 106 -2.73 -8.00 -6.31
CA SER A 106 -2.38 -9.33 -5.79
C SER A 106 -0.87 -9.56 -5.78
N ALA A 107 -0.18 -9.14 -6.85
CA ALA A 107 1.26 -9.27 -6.95
C ALA A 107 2.00 -8.47 -5.87
N PHE A 108 1.62 -7.20 -5.71
CA PHE A 108 2.23 -6.35 -4.71
C PHE A 108 1.87 -6.78 -3.28
N SER A 109 0.65 -7.27 -3.04
CA SER A 109 0.28 -7.82 -1.73
C SER A 109 1.17 -8.98 -1.31
N VAL A 110 1.54 -9.87 -2.24
CA VAL A 110 2.50 -10.96 -1.95
C VAL A 110 3.88 -10.40 -1.63
N ILE A 111 4.36 -9.42 -2.40
CA ILE A 111 5.67 -8.79 -2.17
C ILE A 111 5.72 -8.10 -0.80
N GLU A 112 4.67 -7.34 -0.45
CA GLU A 112 4.59 -6.66 0.85
C GLU A 112 4.51 -7.67 2.01
N ALA A 113 3.76 -8.77 1.86
CA ALA A 113 3.69 -9.83 2.85
C ALA A 113 5.04 -10.53 3.06
N MET A 114 5.81 -10.76 1.99
CA MET A 114 7.16 -11.32 2.08
C MET A 114 8.11 -10.35 2.79
N SER A 115 8.08 -9.07 2.43
CA SER A 115 8.89 -8.03 3.08
C SER A 115 8.57 -7.91 4.57
N LEU A 116 7.28 -7.98 4.93
CA LEU A 116 6.83 -8.02 6.32
C LEU A 116 7.42 -9.21 7.08
N MET A 117 7.43 -10.41 6.49
CA MET A 117 8.03 -11.60 7.11
C MET A 117 9.54 -11.44 7.28
N GLU A 118 10.24 -10.91 6.28
CA GLU A 118 11.68 -10.62 6.38
C GLU A 118 11.98 -9.63 7.52
N ASN A 119 11.16 -8.61 7.69
CA ASN A 119 11.30 -7.66 8.80
C ASN A 119 11.09 -8.34 10.16
N ILE A 120 10.10 -9.24 10.27
CA ILE A 120 9.86 -10.03 11.49
C ILE A 120 11.05 -10.96 11.80
N ASP A 121 11.64 -11.58 10.77
CA ASP A 121 12.86 -12.40 10.91
C ASP A 121 14.04 -11.58 11.42
N ARG A 122 14.26 -10.40 10.84
CA ARG A 122 15.31 -9.46 11.27
C ARG A 122 15.14 -8.98 12.72
N MET A 123 13.90 -8.91 13.20
CA MET A 123 13.61 -8.61 14.61
C MET A 123 13.87 -9.80 15.55
N GLY A 124 14.15 -11.01 15.03
CA GLY A 124 14.39 -12.22 15.82
C GLY A 124 13.12 -13.00 16.16
N TYR A 125 11.96 -12.64 15.59
CA TYR A 125 10.68 -13.32 15.82
C TYR A 125 10.27 -14.27 14.69
N GLY A 126 11.20 -14.64 13.84
CA GLY A 126 10.94 -15.49 12.67
C GLY A 126 10.34 -16.85 12.99
N SER A 127 10.68 -17.43 14.15
CA SER A 127 10.10 -18.71 14.61
C SER A 127 8.59 -18.66 14.87
N MET A 128 8.02 -17.46 15.04
CA MET A 128 6.58 -17.26 15.24
C MET A 128 5.78 -17.36 13.95
N ILE A 129 6.44 -17.24 12.79
CA ILE A 129 5.77 -17.33 11.49
C ILE A 129 5.59 -18.79 11.12
N PRO A 130 4.35 -19.28 10.87
CA PRO A 130 4.12 -20.66 10.47
C PRO A 130 4.88 -21.00 9.18
N ASN A 131 5.59 -22.14 9.16
CA ASN A 131 6.34 -22.59 7.99
C ASN A 131 5.44 -22.77 6.74
N ALA A 132 4.20 -23.19 6.92
CA ALA A 132 3.23 -23.31 5.83
C ALA A 132 3.00 -21.98 5.10
N LEU A 133 2.94 -20.85 5.83
CA LEU A 133 2.80 -19.53 5.24
C LEU A 133 4.06 -19.12 4.45
N ARG A 134 5.25 -19.37 4.99
CA ARG A 134 6.54 -19.12 4.32
C ARG A 134 6.64 -19.87 3.00
N VAL A 135 6.35 -21.18 3.04
CA VAL A 135 6.43 -22.04 1.84
C VAL A 135 5.44 -21.58 0.79
N ARG A 136 4.20 -21.27 1.15
CA ARG A 136 3.17 -20.82 0.20
C ARG A 136 3.52 -19.48 -0.46
N LEU A 137 3.97 -18.51 0.31
CA LEU A 137 4.36 -17.22 -0.26
C LEU A 137 5.61 -17.33 -1.14
N ALA A 138 6.59 -18.15 -0.75
CA ALA A 138 7.76 -18.43 -1.57
C ALA A 138 7.38 -19.12 -2.90
N GLN A 139 6.49 -20.09 -2.89
CA GLN A 139 5.97 -20.73 -4.09
C GLN A 139 5.30 -19.73 -5.04
N ILE A 140 4.42 -18.88 -4.53
CA ILE A 140 3.75 -17.85 -5.34
C ILE A 140 4.76 -16.86 -5.95
N ALA A 141 5.81 -16.50 -5.20
CA ALA A 141 6.87 -15.62 -5.68
C ALA A 141 7.72 -16.28 -6.78
N GLU A 142 8.03 -17.57 -6.63
CA GLU A 142 8.80 -18.37 -7.62
C GLU A 142 8.02 -18.53 -8.93
N GLU A 143 6.75 -18.94 -8.87
CA GLU A 143 5.88 -19.06 -10.05
C GLU A 143 5.82 -17.77 -10.87
N LYS A 144 5.82 -16.60 -10.19
CA LYS A 144 5.86 -15.30 -10.86
C LYS A 144 7.21 -14.98 -11.51
N LYS A 145 8.32 -15.46 -10.94
CA LYS A 145 9.66 -15.31 -11.54
C LYS A 145 9.81 -16.16 -12.80
N ILE A 146 9.34 -17.40 -12.78
CA ILE A 146 9.42 -18.34 -13.92
C ILE A 146 8.64 -17.75 -15.10
N LYS A 147 7.39 -17.33 -14.92
CA LYS A 147 6.59 -16.70 -15.99
C LYS A 147 7.24 -15.44 -16.58
N ARG A 148 8.03 -14.71 -15.80
CA ARG A 148 8.76 -13.52 -16.26
C ARG A 148 10.06 -13.86 -16.99
N GLY A 149 10.61 -15.07 -16.76
CA GLY A 149 11.82 -15.58 -17.42
C GLY A 149 11.55 -16.19 -18.78
N GLU A 150 10.41 -16.84 -18.95
CA GLU A 150 9.99 -17.44 -20.23
C GLU A 150 9.69 -16.37 -21.29
N ASP A 151 9.09 -15.23 -20.92
CA ASP A 151 8.84 -14.09 -21.81
C ASP A 151 10.11 -13.34 -22.30
N LYS A 152 11.29 -13.69 -21.80
CA LYS A 152 12.56 -13.07 -22.22
C LYS A 152 13.38 -13.89 -23.19
N ASN A 153 12.97 -15.12 -23.48
CA ASN A 153 13.69 -16.05 -24.34
C ASN A 153 13.01 -16.33 -25.70
N ASP A 154 11.90 -15.62 -25.99
CA ASP A 154 11.24 -15.54 -27.29
C ASP A 154 11.47 -14.16 -27.92
#